data_15c45435ae9ea535d5ffc95b6261d96a
#
_entry.id   15c45435ae9ea535d5ffc95b6261d96a
#
_cell.length_a   1.000
_cell.length_b   1.000
_cell.length_c   1.000
_cell.angle_alpha   90.00
_cell.angle_beta   90.00
_cell.angle_gamma   90.00
#
_symmetry.space_group_name_H-M   'P 1'
#
loop_
_entity.id
_entity.type
_entity.pdbx_description
1 polymer ?
#
loop_
_entity_poly.entity_id
_entity_poly.type
_entity_poly.pdbx_seq_one_letter_code
_entity_poly.pdbx_strand_id
1 'polypeptide(L)'
;MFNCLIIEDEPLAAEILQDYIREVSDFRLVAVCRDVMSATEYLRSHTIHVLFVDIHLPKIKGTDFIKTIQNQYQVILTTAYDHYAIEGYNLNVV
;
A
#
# COMPACT_ATOMS: atom_id res chain seq x y z
N MET A 1 -5.28 -5.73 16.19
CA MET A 1 -5.67 -5.65 14.78
C MET A 1 -4.85 -4.57 14.09
N PHE A 2 -4.41 -4.84 12.88
CA PHE A 2 -3.56 -3.90 12.15
C PHE A 2 -4.39 -3.12 11.13
N ASN A 3 -4.30 -1.82 11.23
CA ASN A 3 -4.97 -0.93 10.28
C ASN A 3 -4.17 -0.85 9.00
N CYS A 4 -4.83 -1.11 7.87
CA CYS A 4 -4.19 -1.16 6.57
C CYS A 4 -4.69 -0.03 5.67
N LEU A 5 -3.79 0.51 4.86
CA LEU A 5 -4.10 1.51 3.85
C LEU A 5 -3.58 1.01 2.52
N ILE A 6 -4.39 1.12 1.49
CA ILE A 6 -4.00 0.80 0.13
C ILE A 6 -3.72 2.09 -0.63
N ILE A 7 -2.61 2.13 -1.35
CA ILE A 7 -2.30 3.22 -2.27
C ILE A 7 -2.19 2.62 -3.65
N GLU A 8 -3.22 2.79 -4.44
CA GLU A 8 -3.37 2.16 -5.75
C GLU A 8 -4.33 2.97 -6.61
N ASP A 9 -3.89 3.38 -7.81
CA ASP A 9 -4.72 4.18 -8.69
C ASP A 9 -5.58 3.35 -9.64
N GLU A 10 -5.26 2.07 -9.82
CA GLU A 10 -6.01 1.17 -10.69
C GLU A 10 -7.15 0.52 -9.92
N PRO A 11 -8.42 0.79 -10.29
CA PRO A 11 -9.56 0.30 -9.50
C PRO A 11 -9.62 -1.22 -9.36
N LEU A 12 -9.32 -1.95 -10.42
CA LEU A 12 -9.38 -3.42 -10.36
C LEU A 12 -8.30 -3.98 -9.44
N ALA A 13 -7.10 -3.43 -9.52
CA ALA A 13 -6.02 -3.87 -8.65
C ALA A 13 -6.34 -3.57 -7.19
N ALA A 14 -6.91 -2.41 -6.92
CA ALA A 14 -7.31 -2.04 -5.57
C ALA A 14 -8.38 -3.00 -5.04
N GLU A 15 -9.33 -3.37 -5.88
CA GLU A 15 -10.40 -4.29 -5.49
C GLU A 15 -9.85 -5.67 -5.14
N ILE A 16 -8.91 -6.17 -5.93
CA ILE A 16 -8.26 -7.45 -5.64
C ILE A 16 -7.53 -7.42 -4.30
N LEU A 17 -6.82 -6.34 -4.03
CA LEU A 17 -6.15 -6.18 -2.74
C LEU A 17 -7.12 -6.12 -1.58
N GLN A 18 -8.25 -5.44 -1.76
CA GLN A 18 -9.27 -5.40 -0.73
C GLN A 18 -9.77 -6.79 -0.38
N ASP A 19 -9.97 -7.62 -1.39
CA ASP A 19 -10.44 -8.98 -1.17
C ASP A 19 -9.41 -9.80 -0.39
N TYR A 20 -8.14 -9.67 -0.73
CA TYR A 20 -7.09 -10.37 0.00
C TYR A 20 -6.99 -9.91 1.45
N ILE A 21 -7.08 -8.61 1.69
CA ILE A 21 -6.99 -8.07 3.05
C ILE A 21 -8.14 -8.57 3.91
N ARG A 22 -9.35 -8.68 3.35
CA ARG A 22 -10.49 -9.18 4.08
C ARG A 22 -10.33 -10.61 4.56
N GLU A 23 -9.50 -11.38 3.89
CA GLU A 23 -9.26 -12.76 4.29
C GLU A 23 -8.30 -12.88 5.45
N VAL A 24 -7.60 -11.83 5.81
CA VAL A 24 -6.66 -11.83 6.93
C VAL A 24 -7.37 -11.26 8.15
N SER A 25 -7.66 -12.10 9.13
CA SER A 25 -8.49 -11.71 10.27
C SER A 25 -7.90 -10.60 11.11
N ASP A 26 -6.57 -10.47 11.12
CA ASP A 26 -5.90 -9.44 11.90
C ASP A 26 -5.79 -8.09 11.18
N PHE A 27 -6.22 -8.02 9.94
CA PHE A 27 -6.15 -6.80 9.14
C PHE A 27 -7.50 -6.12 9.08
N ARG A 28 -7.47 -4.80 9.16
CA ARG A 28 -8.65 -3.98 8.95
C ARG A 28 -8.32 -2.92 7.92
N LEU A 29 -9.00 -2.94 6.78
CA LEU A 29 -8.80 -1.94 5.76
C LEU A 29 -9.44 -0.63 6.20
N VAL A 30 -8.64 0.42 6.30
CA VAL A 30 -9.12 1.74 6.70
C VAL A 30 -9.54 2.54 5.48
N ALA A 31 -8.74 2.54 4.43
CA ALA A 31 -9.06 3.30 3.23
C ALA A 31 -8.25 2.84 2.03
N VAL A 32 -8.73 3.23 0.87
CA VAL A 32 -8.03 3.07 -0.41
C VAL A 32 -7.77 4.46 -0.94
N CYS A 33 -6.50 4.80 -1.13
CA CYS A 33 -6.08 6.08 -1.67
C CYS A 33 -5.56 5.89 -3.08
N ARG A 34 -5.89 6.82 -3.95
CA ARG A 34 -5.52 6.71 -5.37
C ARG A 34 -4.17 7.33 -5.68
N ASP A 35 -3.66 8.14 -4.78
CA ASP A 35 -2.39 8.82 -4.98
C ASP A 35 -1.70 9.09 -3.65
N VAL A 36 -0.46 9.57 -3.76
CA VAL A 36 0.37 9.83 -2.59
C VAL A 36 -0.16 10.99 -1.75
N MET A 37 -0.75 12.00 -2.38
CA MET A 37 -1.26 13.14 -1.63
C MET A 37 -2.39 12.74 -0.70
N SER A 38 -3.35 11.99 -1.22
CA SER A 38 -4.46 11.50 -0.40
C SER A 38 -3.95 10.60 0.72
N ALA A 39 -2.99 9.73 0.40
CA ALA A 39 -2.42 8.84 1.40
C ALA A 39 -1.70 9.62 2.50
N THR A 40 -0.94 10.64 2.14
CA THR A 40 -0.22 11.45 3.11
C THR A 40 -1.17 12.11 4.10
N GLU A 41 -2.27 12.65 3.61
CA GLU A 41 -3.28 13.24 4.48
C GLU A 41 -3.89 12.21 5.42
N TYR A 42 -4.16 11.03 4.90
CA TYR A 42 -4.74 9.96 5.70
C TYR A 42 -3.78 9.52 6.81
N LEU A 43 -2.50 9.42 6.48
CA LEU A 43 -1.49 9.01 7.44
C LEU A 43 -1.33 10.02 8.58
N ARG A 44 -1.59 11.30 8.32
CA ARG A 44 -1.53 12.32 9.36
C ARG A 44 -2.67 12.22 10.37
N SER A 45 -3.82 11.77 9.92
CA SER A 45 -5.04 11.84 10.74
C SER A 45 -5.50 10.49 11.26
N HIS A 46 -4.88 9.39 10.83
CA HIS A 46 -5.31 8.04 11.22
C HIS A 46 -4.13 7.20 11.63
N THR A 47 -4.38 6.26 12.52
CA THR A 47 -3.36 5.28 12.92
C THR A 47 -3.32 4.17 11.88
N ILE A 48 -2.25 4.09 11.12
CA ILE A 48 -2.05 3.07 10.10
C ILE A 48 -0.81 2.26 10.45
N HIS A 49 -0.89 0.95 10.32
CA HIS A 49 0.22 0.04 10.62
C HIS A 49 0.85 -0.53 9.36
N VAL A 50 0.04 -0.84 8.36
CA VAL A 50 0.50 -1.52 7.15
C VAL A 50 0.06 -0.75 5.92
N LEU A 51 1.01 -0.52 5.00
CA LEU A 51 0.73 0.14 3.74
C LEU A 51 0.92 -0.86 2.60
N PHE A 52 -0.09 -0.93 1.73
CA PHE A 52 0.00 -1.66 0.48
C PHE A 52 0.18 -0.63 -0.63
N VAL A 53 1.37 -0.57 -1.21
CA VAL A 53 1.76 0.51 -2.12
C VAL A 53 2.05 -0.05 -3.49
N ASP A 54 1.36 0.49 -4.50
CA ASP A 54 1.64 0.14 -5.88
C ASP A 54 3.00 0.72 -6.30
N ILE A 55 3.81 -0.10 -6.98
CA ILE A 55 5.10 0.34 -7.49
C ILE A 55 4.92 1.46 -8.53
N HIS A 56 3.87 1.39 -9.32
CA HIS A 56 3.63 2.31 -10.43
C HIS A 56 2.55 3.33 -10.14
N LEU A 57 2.77 4.17 -9.14
CA LEU A 57 1.83 5.25 -8.84
C LEU A 57 1.99 6.41 -9.81
N PRO A 58 0.91 7.19 -10.04
CA PRO A 58 1.03 8.40 -10.84
C PRO A 58 1.96 9.39 -10.17
N LYS A 59 2.76 10.08 -10.95
CA LYS A 59 3.66 11.16 -10.53
C LYS A 59 4.86 10.73 -9.69
N ILE A 60 4.73 9.71 -8.85
CA ILE A 60 5.83 9.25 -8.03
C ILE A 60 5.79 7.73 -7.96
N LYS A 61 6.93 7.08 -8.06
CA LYS A 61 6.99 5.63 -7.92
C LYS A 61 6.77 5.23 -6.47
N GLY A 62 6.10 4.09 -6.28
CA GLY A 62 5.86 3.58 -4.92
C GLY A 62 7.14 3.44 -4.12
N THR A 63 8.23 3.00 -4.75
CA THR A 63 9.51 2.85 -4.07
C THR A 63 10.08 4.19 -3.61
N ASP A 64 9.86 5.24 -4.36
CA ASP A 64 10.33 6.58 -3.97
C ASP A 64 9.50 7.12 -2.81
N PHE A 65 8.19 6.88 -2.85
CA PHE A 65 7.32 7.28 -1.75
C PHE A 65 7.72 6.61 -0.43
N ILE A 66 8.05 5.34 -0.48
CA ILE A 66 8.46 4.59 0.72
C ILE A 66 9.66 5.25 1.39
N LYS A 67 10.58 5.77 0.62
CA LYS A 67 11.75 6.46 1.16
C LYS A 67 11.38 7.69 1.98
N THR A 68 10.25 8.32 1.67
CA THR A 68 9.84 9.54 2.38
C THR A 68 9.22 9.24 3.73
N ILE A 69 8.65 8.06 3.93
CA ILE A 69 8.01 7.70 5.18
C ILE A 69 8.92 6.92 6.12
N GLN A 70 10.03 6.43 5.61
CA GLN A 70 11.09 5.75 6.39
C GLN A 70 10.53 4.82 7.46
N ASN A 71 10.87 3.91 7.87
CA ASN A 71 10.57 2.90 8.89
C ASN A 71 9.37 3.12 9.81
N GLN A 72 8.47 4.02 9.49
CA GLN A 72 7.31 4.28 10.34
C GLN A 72 6.20 3.24 10.17
N TYR A 73 6.22 2.51 9.07
CA TYR A 73 5.15 1.59 8.71
C TYR A 73 5.71 0.30 8.16
N GLN A 74 4.94 -0.78 8.27
CA GLN A 74 5.21 -1.98 7.50
C GLN A 74 4.70 -1.75 6.09
N VAL A 75 5.51 -2.05 5.10
CA VAL A 75 5.16 -1.75 3.71
C VAL A 75 5.17 -3.02 2.87
N ILE A 76 4.11 -3.21 2.11
CA ILE A 76 4.00 -4.28 1.13
C ILE A 76 3.87 -3.63 -0.25
N LEU A 77 4.83 -3.87 -1.11
CA LEU A 77 4.78 -3.37 -2.48
C LEU A 77 3.92 -4.28 -3.34
N THR A 78 3.12 -3.67 -4.18
CA THR A 78 2.22 -4.40 -5.07
C THR A 78 2.40 -3.94 -6.50
N THR A 79 1.88 -4.72 -7.44
CA THR A 79 1.87 -4.35 -8.85
C THR A 79 0.83 -5.19 -9.59
N ALA A 80 0.35 -4.65 -10.70
CA ALA A 80 -0.57 -5.36 -11.57
C ALA A 80 0.14 -6.44 -12.42
N TYR A 81 1.47 -6.46 -12.41
CA TYR A 81 2.25 -7.40 -13.19
C TYR A 81 2.81 -8.49 -12.27
N ASP A 82 2.45 -9.74 -12.53
CA ASP A 82 2.80 -10.85 -11.67
C ASP A 82 4.29 -10.98 -11.40
N HIS A 83 5.11 -10.79 -12.42
CA HIS A 83 6.55 -10.95 -12.23
C HIS A 83 7.14 -9.86 -11.32
N TYR A 84 6.54 -8.70 -11.25
CA TYR A 84 6.97 -7.67 -10.33
C TYR A 84 6.53 -7.98 -8.90
N ALA A 85 5.41 -8.63 -8.75
CA ALA A 85 4.95 -9.01 -7.41
C ALA A 85 5.97 -9.89 -6.70
N ILE A 86 6.70 -10.70 -7.46
CA ILE A 86 7.73 -11.56 -6.89
C ILE A 86 8.97 -10.75 -6.52
N GLU A 87 9.34 -9.79 -7.35
CA GLU A 87 10.56 -9.01 -7.14
C GLU A 87 10.38 -7.92 -6.09
N GLY A 88 9.19 -7.35 -6.01
CA GLY A 88 8.94 -6.22 -5.13
C GLY A 88 9.11 -6.52 -3.65
N TYR A 89 8.95 -7.75 -3.26
CA TYR A 89 9.01 -8.11 -1.85
C TYR A 89 10.38 -7.90 -1.22
N ASN A 90 11.41 -7.70 -2.02
CA ASN A 90 12.76 -7.51 -1.50
C ASN A 90 13.06 -6.09 -1.05
N LEU A 91 12.12 -5.18 -1.19
CA LEU A 91 12.35 -3.77 -0.90
C LEU A 91 11.88 -3.41 0.51
N ASN A 92 12.44 -4.09 1.51
CA ASN A 92 12.15 -3.81 2.91
C ASN A 92 10.64 -3.89 3.20
N VAL A 93 10.03 -4.94 2.73
CA VAL A 93 8.60 -5.18 2.88
C VAL A 93 8.36 -6.47 3.65
N VAL A 94 7.16 -6.60 4.12
CA VAL A 94 6.75 -7.78 4.88
C VAL A 94 6.16 -8.82 3.97
#